data_3e484bff286f920eb80b1427fa83cad5
#
_entry.id   3e484bff286f920eb80b1427fa83cad5
#
_cell.length_a   1.000
_cell.length_b   1.000
_cell.length_c   1.000
_cell.angle_alpha   90.00
_cell.angle_beta   90.00
_cell.angle_gamma   90.00
#
_symmetry.space_group_name_H-M   'P 1'
#
loop_
_entity.id
_entity.type
_entity.pdbx_description
1 polymer ?
#
loop_
_entity_poly.entity_id
_entity_poly.type
_entity_poly.pdbx_seq_one_letter_code
_entity_poly.pdbx_strand_id
1 'polypeptide(L)'
;MSRTRISLAASAAALLALAAVGCAPQPQSTPEAAGSKGGARCTTDNPGLHKRGQLTVATDSPAYEPWFDSNTPSNGKGFESAVAYAVAGKLGFERDQVKWVIEPFAHSYAPGPKAFDFDINQISITPQRAKAVDFSTSYYTANQAILTLDGSAFAKATSLSAFKDARIGVQVATTSYQAVLDQIKPSKQPNVFSTTKDEVTALRNGQIDAIVTDLPTVFYLAGAEVENGEIVGQFGYAGGTPEKFGLLLPKNSGYTSCVNQALDALRADGTLARLTTQWLSASANVPELKR
;
A
#
# COMPACT_ATOMS: atom_id res chain seq x y z
N MET A 1 -55.59 32.75 61.15
CA MET A 1 -55.14 33.30 62.44
C MET A 1 -53.72 33.84 62.14
N SER A 2 -53.66 35.14 61.96
CA SER A 2 -53.25 36.17 62.90
C SER A 2 -51.73 36.03 63.22
N ARG A 3 -50.95 36.97 63.14
CA ARG A 3 -50.78 38.44 63.12
C ARG A 3 -49.27 38.68 62.97
N THR A 4 -48.80 39.54 62.16
CA THR A 4 -48.62 40.99 62.32
C THR A 4 -47.25 41.42 62.83
N ARG A 5 -46.59 42.27 62.06
CA ARG A 5 -45.92 43.56 62.38
C ARG A 5 -44.53 43.47 63.00
N ILE A 6 -43.60 44.38 62.88
CA ILE A 6 -43.47 45.76 62.37
C ILE A 6 -41.99 46.08 62.36
N SER A 7 -41.55 46.80 61.37
CA SER A 7 -40.65 47.94 61.26
C SER A 7 -39.63 48.26 62.37
N LEU A 8 -38.46 48.66 62.06
CA LEU A 8 -38.03 50.09 62.11
C LEU A 8 -36.61 50.28 61.61
N ALA A 9 -36.45 51.33 60.92
CA ALA A 9 -35.29 51.96 60.37
C ALA A 9 -34.36 52.58 61.44
N ALA A 10 -33.11 52.75 61.08
CA ALA A 10 -32.30 53.97 61.41
C ALA A 10 -30.94 53.86 60.67
N SER A 11 -30.83 54.73 59.81
CA SER A 11 -29.84 55.75 59.43
C SER A 11 -28.47 55.76 60.18
N ALA A 12 -27.39 55.83 59.50
CA ALA A 12 -26.50 56.97 59.39
C ALA A 12 -25.03 56.64 59.28
N ALA A 13 -24.46 57.34 58.40
CA ALA A 13 -23.13 57.97 58.40
C ALA A 13 -21.98 57.27 57.74
N ALA A 14 -21.59 57.94 56.69
CA ALA A 14 -20.42 57.90 55.87
C ALA A 14 -19.10 57.84 56.60
N LEU A 15 -18.17 57.07 56.04
CA LEU A 15 -16.73 57.38 56.11
C LEU A 15 -16.10 56.90 54.80
N LEU A 16 -15.68 57.85 53.97
CA LEU A 16 -14.81 57.61 52.80
C LEU A 16 -13.42 57.17 53.28
N ALA A 17 -13.03 55.99 52.89
CA ALA A 17 -11.62 55.62 52.88
C ALA A 17 -11.23 55.28 51.44
N LEU A 18 -10.46 56.19 50.81
CA LEU A 18 -9.77 55.91 49.54
C LEU A 18 -8.67 54.85 49.78
N ALA A 19 -8.89 53.66 49.33
CA ALA A 19 -7.87 52.67 49.18
C ALA A 19 -7.46 52.64 47.70
N ALA A 20 -6.24 53.11 47.39
CA ALA A 20 -5.62 52.96 46.10
C ALA A 20 -5.35 51.47 45.86
N VAL A 21 -6.14 50.83 45.00
CA VAL A 21 -5.86 49.47 44.52
C VAL A 21 -4.87 49.58 43.39
N GLY A 22 -3.60 49.20 43.67
CA GLY A 22 -2.59 49.02 42.65
C GLY A 22 -2.97 47.89 41.72
N CYS A 23 -3.07 48.20 40.43
CA CYS A 23 -3.20 47.19 39.35
C CYS A 23 -1.86 46.37 39.31
N ALA A 24 -1.84 45.22 39.92
CA ALA A 24 -0.88 44.19 39.59
C ALA A 24 -1.33 43.53 38.26
N PRO A 25 -0.47 43.36 37.22
CA PRO A 25 -0.85 42.62 36.04
C PRO A 25 -1.10 41.16 36.43
N GLN A 26 -2.34 40.72 36.28
CA GLN A 26 -2.67 39.30 36.31
C GLN A 26 -1.97 38.60 35.17
N PRO A 27 -1.25 37.48 35.39
CA PRO A 27 -0.74 36.72 34.26
C PRO A 27 -1.92 36.29 33.39
N GLN A 28 -1.94 36.76 32.14
CA GLN A 28 -2.82 36.24 31.12
C GLN A 28 -2.54 34.75 31.01
N SER A 29 -3.44 33.91 31.43
CA SER A 29 -3.49 32.52 31.03
C SER A 29 -3.61 32.53 29.51
N THR A 30 -2.51 32.23 28.84
CA THR A 30 -2.51 31.84 27.43
C THR A 30 -3.63 30.81 27.25
N PRO A 31 -4.52 30.98 26.24
CA PRO A 31 -5.45 29.94 25.95
C PRO A 31 -4.63 28.67 25.65
N GLU A 32 -4.73 27.68 26.49
CA GLU A 32 -4.28 26.34 26.20
C GLU A 32 -4.91 25.97 24.86
N ALA A 33 -4.07 25.84 23.83
CA ALA A 33 -4.51 25.48 22.50
C ALA A 33 -5.37 24.23 22.65
N ALA A 34 -6.64 24.38 22.27
CA ALA A 34 -7.62 23.31 22.31
C ALA A 34 -6.99 22.08 21.69
N GLY A 35 -6.88 21.02 22.47
CA GLY A 35 -6.18 19.80 22.16
C GLY A 35 -6.50 19.34 20.74
N SER A 36 -5.50 19.32 19.91
CA SER A 36 -5.48 18.57 18.67
C SER A 36 -6.05 17.18 18.99
N LYS A 37 -7.21 16.87 18.44
CA LYS A 37 -7.78 15.52 18.47
C LYS A 37 -6.64 14.57 18.13
N GLY A 38 -6.27 13.67 19.05
CA GLY A 38 -5.05 12.90 19.06
C GLY A 38 -4.68 12.31 17.72
N GLY A 39 -3.81 13.01 16.98
CA GLY A 39 -3.12 12.43 15.84
C GLY A 39 -2.31 11.25 16.37
N ALA A 40 -2.43 10.09 15.71
CA ALA A 40 -1.65 8.92 16.06
C ALA A 40 -0.19 9.34 16.23
N ARG A 41 0.41 9.04 17.39
CA ARG A 41 1.85 9.31 17.62
C ARG A 41 2.61 8.33 16.73
N CYS A 42 3.24 8.83 15.69
CA CYS A 42 4.03 8.02 14.74
C CYS A 42 5.42 7.75 15.33
N THR A 43 5.45 7.05 16.46
CA THR A 43 6.67 6.67 17.19
C THR A 43 6.84 5.16 17.17
N THR A 44 8.06 4.68 17.42
CA THR A 44 8.40 3.26 17.41
C THR A 44 7.72 2.45 18.53
N ASP A 45 7.16 3.10 19.55
CA ASP A 45 6.40 2.48 20.65
C ASP A 45 4.89 2.72 20.55
N ASN A 46 4.40 3.08 19.36
CA ASN A 46 2.97 3.25 19.13
C ASN A 46 2.20 1.97 19.51
N PRO A 47 1.10 2.08 20.30
CA PRO A 47 0.30 0.92 20.70
C PRO A 47 -0.42 0.22 19.55
N GLY A 48 -0.53 0.87 18.38
CA GLY A 48 -1.10 0.29 17.17
C GLY A 48 -0.16 -0.65 16.40
N LEU A 49 1.11 -0.76 16.80
CA LEU A 49 2.06 -1.70 16.22
C LEU A 49 1.79 -3.13 16.71
N HIS A 50 2.03 -4.10 15.84
CA HIS A 50 1.97 -5.53 16.18
C HIS A 50 2.91 -5.85 17.36
N LYS A 51 4.10 -5.25 17.38
CA LYS A 51 5.04 -5.29 18.50
C LYS A 51 5.73 -3.95 18.67
N ARG A 52 5.59 -3.33 19.85
CA ARG A 52 6.25 -2.06 20.17
C ARG A 52 7.77 -2.17 20.00
N GLY A 53 8.39 -1.12 19.46
CA GLY A 53 9.82 -1.07 19.19
C GLY A 53 10.27 -1.90 17.99
N GLN A 54 9.34 -2.51 17.24
CA GLN A 54 9.63 -3.33 16.09
C GLN A 54 8.59 -3.04 15.00
N LEU A 55 9.04 -2.89 13.77
CA LEU A 55 8.17 -2.83 12.60
C LEU A 55 8.13 -4.22 11.94
N THR A 56 6.97 -4.87 11.97
CA THR A 56 6.77 -6.18 11.36
C THR A 56 6.20 -6.00 9.96
N VAL A 57 6.99 -6.33 8.95
CA VAL A 57 6.65 -6.20 7.53
C VAL A 57 6.40 -7.57 6.95
N ALA A 58 5.27 -7.74 6.25
CA ALA A 58 4.93 -8.98 5.57
C ALA A 58 5.22 -8.90 4.07
N THR A 59 5.50 -10.04 3.47
CA THR A 59 5.48 -10.28 2.03
C THR A 59 5.34 -11.77 1.75
N ASP A 60 5.08 -12.17 0.50
CA ASP A 60 4.98 -13.59 0.10
C ASP A 60 6.36 -14.27 -0.02
N SER A 61 6.34 -15.57 -0.22
CA SER A 61 7.50 -16.40 -0.55
C SER A 61 7.13 -17.41 -1.65
N PRO A 62 7.88 -17.41 -2.78
CA PRO A 62 9.06 -16.60 -3.05
C PRO A 62 8.75 -15.12 -3.33
N ALA A 63 9.61 -14.24 -2.82
CA ALA A 63 9.59 -12.81 -3.10
C ALA A 63 10.40 -12.53 -4.37
N TYR A 64 9.70 -12.16 -5.45
CA TYR A 64 10.27 -12.09 -6.80
C TYR A 64 10.96 -10.76 -7.12
N GLU A 65 11.97 -10.83 -7.98
CA GLU A 65 12.53 -9.65 -8.64
C GLU A 65 11.50 -9.04 -9.64
N PRO A 66 11.60 -7.75 -9.90
CA PRO A 66 12.52 -6.75 -9.36
C PRO A 66 12.05 -6.15 -8.02
N TRP A 67 10.99 -6.69 -7.43
CA TRP A 67 10.39 -6.22 -6.18
C TRP A 67 11.29 -6.51 -4.97
N PHE A 68 11.88 -7.69 -4.97
CA PHE A 68 12.82 -8.17 -3.94
C PHE A 68 14.01 -8.84 -4.62
N ASP A 69 15.22 -8.59 -4.17
CA ASP A 69 16.42 -9.22 -4.72
C ASP A 69 16.67 -10.57 -4.04
N SER A 70 16.89 -11.60 -4.85
CA SER A 70 17.33 -12.94 -4.43
C SER A 70 16.41 -13.58 -3.37
N ASN A 71 15.09 -13.37 -3.46
CA ASN A 71 14.10 -13.88 -2.49
C ASN A 71 14.49 -13.55 -1.04
N THR A 72 15.11 -12.38 -0.80
CA THR A 72 15.61 -11.98 0.51
C THR A 72 15.11 -10.58 0.89
N PRO A 73 13.86 -10.45 1.34
CA PRO A 73 13.24 -9.15 1.64
C PRO A 73 14.04 -8.30 2.64
N SER A 74 14.78 -8.93 3.55
CA SER A 74 15.56 -8.24 4.58
C SER A 74 16.87 -7.60 4.07
N ASN A 75 17.30 -7.86 2.82
CA ASN A 75 18.54 -7.31 2.29
C ASN A 75 18.45 -5.82 1.90
N GLY A 76 17.24 -5.25 1.77
CA GLY A 76 16.99 -3.86 1.38
C GLY A 76 17.14 -3.61 -0.12
N LYS A 77 17.26 -4.66 -0.91
CA LYS A 77 17.39 -4.61 -2.36
C LYS A 77 16.10 -5.07 -3.04
N GLY A 78 15.87 -4.53 -4.24
CA GLY A 78 14.58 -4.62 -4.93
C GLY A 78 13.66 -3.46 -4.54
N PHE A 79 12.69 -3.16 -5.40
CA PHE A 79 11.87 -1.95 -5.24
C PHE A 79 11.10 -1.94 -3.91
N GLU A 80 10.38 -3.00 -3.61
CA GLU A 80 9.51 -3.06 -2.43
C GLU A 80 10.29 -3.22 -1.13
N SER A 81 11.38 -3.99 -1.14
CA SER A 81 12.28 -4.03 0.01
C SER A 81 12.83 -2.64 0.33
N ALA A 82 13.29 -1.90 -0.68
CA ALA A 82 13.82 -0.55 -0.51
C ALA A 82 12.73 0.44 -0.03
N VAL A 83 11.50 0.35 -0.56
CA VAL A 83 10.35 1.16 -0.10
C VAL A 83 10.02 0.86 1.36
N ALA A 84 9.97 -0.42 1.76
CA ALA A 84 9.68 -0.81 3.14
C ALA A 84 10.69 -0.22 4.13
N TYR A 85 11.99 -0.30 3.82
CA TYR A 85 13.03 0.32 4.66
C TYR A 85 13.00 1.84 4.64
N ALA A 86 12.65 2.46 3.51
CA ALA A 86 12.47 3.92 3.45
C ALA A 86 11.30 4.39 4.32
N VAL A 87 10.17 3.65 4.29
CA VAL A 87 9.02 3.89 5.17
C VAL A 87 9.42 3.70 6.64
N ALA A 88 10.11 2.60 6.97
CA ALA A 88 10.62 2.33 8.31
C ALA A 88 11.47 3.49 8.84
N GLY A 89 12.41 4.00 8.05
CA GLY A 89 13.24 5.15 8.42
C GLY A 89 12.45 6.43 8.66
N LYS A 90 11.40 6.72 7.84
CA LYS A 90 10.51 7.87 8.08
C LYS A 90 9.67 7.72 9.36
N LEU A 91 9.39 6.48 9.77
CA LEU A 91 8.69 6.16 11.01
C LEU A 91 9.62 6.09 12.24
N GLY A 92 10.92 6.29 12.05
CA GLY A 92 11.93 6.30 13.12
C GLY A 92 12.46 4.93 13.52
N PHE A 93 12.23 3.89 12.72
CA PHE A 93 12.80 2.56 12.97
C PHE A 93 14.19 2.44 12.33
N GLU A 94 15.12 1.89 13.11
CA GLU A 94 16.41 1.45 12.61
C GLU A 94 16.24 0.13 11.82
N ARG A 95 17.23 -0.20 10.99
CA ARG A 95 17.15 -1.35 10.10
C ARG A 95 16.97 -2.68 10.84
N ASP A 96 17.61 -2.86 11.98
CA ASP A 96 17.54 -4.06 12.82
C ASP A 96 16.20 -4.21 13.58
N GLN A 97 15.43 -3.12 13.67
CA GLN A 97 14.09 -3.11 14.23
C GLN A 97 13.01 -3.54 13.22
N VAL A 98 13.38 -3.68 11.93
CA VAL A 98 12.46 -4.20 10.89
C VAL A 98 12.53 -5.73 10.87
N LYS A 99 11.39 -6.38 11.07
CA LYS A 99 11.24 -7.85 11.00
C LYS A 99 10.34 -8.23 9.86
N TRP A 100 10.83 -9.13 9.02
CA TRP A 100 10.07 -9.68 7.92
C TRP A 100 9.38 -10.98 8.34
N VAL A 101 8.12 -11.13 7.90
CA VAL A 101 7.32 -12.35 8.05
C VAL A 101 6.75 -12.75 6.69
N ILE A 102 6.52 -14.04 6.52
CA ILE A 102 5.89 -14.56 5.30
C ILE A 102 4.38 -14.53 5.50
N GLU A 103 3.68 -13.88 4.56
CA GLU A 103 2.23 -13.89 4.45
C GLU A 103 1.86 -14.23 3.00
N PRO A 104 1.25 -15.40 2.72
CA PRO A 104 0.85 -15.76 1.37
C PRO A 104 -0.09 -14.71 0.76
N PHE A 105 0.15 -14.33 -0.50
CA PHE A 105 -0.57 -13.26 -1.18
C PHE A 105 -2.09 -13.33 -1.01
N ALA A 106 -2.68 -14.52 -1.24
CA ALA A 106 -4.12 -14.72 -1.15
C ALA A 106 -4.68 -14.54 0.28
N HIS A 107 -3.85 -14.66 1.31
CA HIS A 107 -4.24 -14.52 2.71
C HIS A 107 -4.08 -13.09 3.23
N SER A 108 -3.23 -12.28 2.60
CA SER A 108 -2.91 -10.94 3.09
C SER A 108 -4.15 -10.06 3.25
N TYR A 109 -5.10 -10.12 2.33
CA TYR A 109 -6.35 -9.36 2.38
C TYR A 109 -7.58 -10.18 2.82
N ALA A 110 -7.40 -11.41 3.34
CA ALA A 110 -8.48 -12.15 3.99
C ALA A 110 -8.93 -11.42 5.27
N PRO A 111 -10.23 -11.44 5.64
CA PRO A 111 -10.70 -10.87 6.89
C PRO A 111 -10.03 -11.53 8.12
N GLY A 112 -9.78 -10.74 9.17
CA GLY A 112 -9.28 -11.24 10.44
C GLY A 112 -8.00 -10.55 10.91
N PRO A 113 -7.48 -10.96 12.09
CA PRO A 113 -6.25 -10.42 12.65
C PRO A 113 -5.06 -10.68 11.74
N LYS A 114 -4.10 -9.75 11.74
CA LYS A 114 -2.84 -9.85 10.98
C LYS A 114 -1.65 -9.92 11.93
N ALA A 115 -0.63 -10.68 11.55
CA ALA A 115 0.60 -10.84 12.31
C ALA A 115 1.69 -9.84 11.88
N PHE A 116 1.31 -8.69 11.31
CA PHE A 116 2.20 -7.69 10.77
C PHE A 116 1.62 -6.27 10.94
N ASP A 117 2.48 -5.27 10.80
CA ASP A 117 2.08 -3.86 10.78
C ASP A 117 1.62 -3.44 9.39
N PHE A 118 2.36 -3.85 8.36
CA PHE A 118 1.90 -3.76 6.97
C PHE A 118 2.49 -4.88 6.11
N ASP A 119 1.80 -5.18 5.03
CA ASP A 119 2.24 -6.07 3.96
C ASP A 119 2.58 -5.25 2.72
N ILE A 120 3.69 -5.58 2.05
CA ILE A 120 4.14 -4.99 0.80
C ILE A 120 4.46 -6.10 -0.19
N ASN A 121 3.59 -6.28 -1.19
CA ASN A 121 3.61 -7.42 -2.11
C ASN A 121 2.79 -7.16 -3.38
N GLN A 122 3.07 -6.08 -4.08
CA GLN A 122 2.35 -5.64 -5.29
C GLN A 122 0.81 -5.65 -5.11
N ILE A 123 0.35 -5.25 -3.91
CA ILE A 123 -1.07 -5.38 -3.57
C ILE A 123 -1.86 -4.19 -4.11
N SER A 124 -2.66 -4.43 -5.14
CA SER A 124 -3.53 -3.42 -5.73
C SER A 124 -4.62 -2.99 -4.76
N ILE A 125 -4.77 -1.68 -4.61
CA ILE A 125 -5.86 -1.06 -3.85
C ILE A 125 -7.16 -1.26 -4.63
N THR A 126 -8.06 -2.10 -4.13
CA THR A 126 -9.37 -2.30 -4.73
C THR A 126 -10.49 -2.07 -3.70
N PRO A 127 -11.68 -1.60 -4.13
CA PRO A 127 -12.83 -1.46 -3.23
C PRO A 127 -13.22 -2.77 -2.54
N GLN A 128 -13.00 -3.90 -3.21
CA GLN A 128 -13.31 -5.22 -2.65
C GLN A 128 -12.37 -5.55 -1.50
N ARG A 129 -11.04 -5.43 -1.70
CA ARG A 129 -10.03 -5.69 -0.67
C ARG A 129 -10.16 -4.72 0.50
N ALA A 130 -10.47 -3.44 0.24
CA ALA A 130 -10.64 -2.40 1.26
C ALA A 130 -11.81 -2.65 2.23
N LYS A 131 -12.71 -3.60 1.96
CA LYS A 131 -13.73 -4.03 2.92
C LYS A 131 -13.13 -4.80 4.09
N ALA A 132 -12.09 -5.59 3.85
CA ALA A 132 -11.48 -6.50 4.83
C ALA A 132 -10.21 -5.96 5.49
N VAL A 133 -9.48 -5.06 4.82
CA VAL A 133 -8.19 -4.51 5.25
C VAL A 133 -8.15 -3.00 5.03
N ASP A 134 -7.16 -2.32 5.60
CA ASP A 134 -6.87 -0.93 5.26
C ASP A 134 -5.70 -0.88 4.26
N PHE A 135 -5.64 0.21 3.51
CA PHE A 135 -4.55 0.51 2.59
C PHE A 135 -3.94 1.87 2.90
N SER A 136 -2.66 1.97 2.67
CA SER A 136 -1.98 3.26 2.59
C SER A 136 -2.37 4.03 1.32
N THR A 137 -1.92 5.29 1.21
CA THR A 137 -1.77 5.95 -0.09
C THR A 137 -0.86 5.12 -1.00
N SER A 138 -1.07 5.21 -2.32
CA SER A 138 -0.31 4.40 -3.28
C SER A 138 1.17 4.73 -3.27
N TYR A 139 2.05 3.71 -3.27
CA TYR A 139 3.49 3.88 -3.44
C TYR A 139 3.96 3.63 -4.88
N TYR A 140 3.15 2.95 -5.70
CA TYR A 140 3.46 2.63 -7.10
C TYR A 140 2.20 2.53 -7.95
N THR A 141 2.37 2.69 -9.27
CA THR A 141 1.29 2.50 -10.26
C THR A 141 1.79 1.58 -11.36
N ALA A 142 1.08 0.48 -11.62
CA ALA A 142 1.43 -0.53 -12.59
C ALA A 142 0.35 -0.72 -13.65
N ASN A 143 0.77 -1.12 -14.87
CA ASN A 143 -0.08 -1.75 -15.86
C ASN A 143 0.07 -3.27 -15.78
N GLN A 144 -0.91 -3.99 -16.32
CA GLN A 144 -0.80 -5.40 -16.64
C GLN A 144 -0.01 -5.57 -17.94
N ALA A 145 0.67 -6.70 -18.09
CA ALA A 145 1.38 -7.02 -19.32
C ALA A 145 1.25 -8.50 -19.68
N ILE A 146 1.54 -8.81 -20.93
CA ILE A 146 1.43 -10.16 -21.48
C ILE A 146 2.82 -10.65 -21.88
N LEU A 147 3.20 -11.79 -21.32
CA LEU A 147 4.40 -12.56 -21.68
C LEU A 147 4.00 -13.80 -22.45
N THR A 148 4.70 -14.08 -23.55
CA THR A 148 4.60 -15.32 -24.32
C THR A 148 6.00 -15.81 -24.69
N LEU A 149 6.11 -16.90 -25.45
CA LEU A 149 7.38 -17.33 -26.04
C LEU A 149 7.55 -16.70 -27.42
N ASP A 150 8.78 -16.31 -27.77
CA ASP A 150 9.13 -15.93 -29.13
C ASP A 150 8.80 -17.08 -30.10
N GLY A 151 8.27 -16.75 -31.26
CA GLY A 151 7.77 -17.74 -32.21
C GLY A 151 6.38 -18.31 -31.92
N SER A 152 5.77 -17.97 -30.77
CA SER A 152 4.35 -18.26 -30.50
C SER A 152 3.44 -17.53 -31.49
N ALA A 153 2.27 -18.11 -31.77
CA ALA A 153 1.26 -17.46 -32.60
C ALA A 153 0.80 -16.09 -32.04
N PHE A 154 1.06 -15.83 -30.77
CA PHE A 154 0.65 -14.63 -30.06
C PHE A 154 1.76 -13.58 -29.92
N ALA A 155 3.03 -13.92 -30.24
CA ALA A 155 4.18 -13.05 -30.00
C ALA A 155 4.11 -11.68 -30.71
N LYS A 156 3.40 -11.59 -31.82
CA LYS A 156 3.22 -10.35 -32.61
C LYS A 156 1.83 -9.76 -32.51
N ALA A 157 1.05 -10.14 -31.50
CA ALA A 157 -0.29 -9.60 -31.30
C ALA A 157 -0.21 -8.10 -30.93
N THR A 158 -1.13 -7.31 -31.48
CA THR A 158 -1.23 -5.86 -31.24
C THR A 158 -2.51 -5.46 -30.52
N SER A 159 -3.33 -6.44 -30.17
CA SER A 159 -4.60 -6.23 -29.48
C SER A 159 -4.89 -7.31 -28.45
N LEU A 160 -5.67 -6.98 -27.43
CA LEU A 160 -6.12 -7.92 -26.41
C LEU A 160 -7.04 -9.00 -27.00
N SER A 161 -7.82 -8.66 -28.01
CA SER A 161 -8.75 -9.60 -28.69
C SER A 161 -8.01 -10.76 -29.38
N ALA A 162 -6.74 -10.59 -29.76
CA ALA A 162 -5.91 -11.66 -30.31
C ALA A 162 -5.68 -12.82 -29.33
N PHE A 163 -5.78 -12.57 -28.04
CA PHE A 163 -5.60 -13.57 -26.98
C PHE A 163 -6.89 -14.29 -26.59
N LYS A 164 -8.00 -14.05 -27.29
CA LYS A 164 -9.31 -14.62 -26.94
C LYS A 164 -9.29 -16.15 -26.87
N ASP A 165 -8.53 -16.80 -27.73
CA ASP A 165 -8.45 -18.26 -27.81
C ASP A 165 -7.14 -18.81 -27.20
N ALA A 166 -6.29 -17.94 -26.62
CA ALA A 166 -5.07 -18.33 -25.95
C ALA A 166 -5.36 -19.03 -24.61
N ARG A 167 -4.51 -19.99 -24.27
CA ARG A 167 -4.47 -20.58 -22.92
C ARG A 167 -3.67 -19.64 -22.03
N ILE A 168 -4.38 -18.81 -21.28
CA ILE A 168 -3.76 -17.77 -20.44
C ILE A 168 -3.55 -18.31 -19.04
N GLY A 169 -2.35 -18.13 -18.48
CA GLY A 169 -2.00 -18.36 -17.08
C GLY A 169 -2.07 -17.08 -16.25
N VAL A 170 -2.58 -17.21 -15.03
CA VAL A 170 -2.64 -16.13 -14.03
C VAL A 170 -2.46 -16.69 -12.62
N GLN A 171 -1.85 -15.94 -11.71
CA GLN A 171 -1.79 -16.34 -10.32
C GLN A 171 -3.16 -16.16 -9.64
N VAL A 172 -3.49 -17.08 -8.75
CA VAL A 172 -4.73 -17.05 -7.96
C VAL A 172 -4.87 -15.74 -7.18
N ALA A 173 -6.11 -15.26 -7.10
CA ALA A 173 -6.47 -14.11 -6.26
C ALA A 173 -5.83 -12.75 -6.68
N THR A 174 -5.21 -12.69 -7.86
CA THR A 174 -4.62 -11.45 -8.42
C THR A 174 -5.66 -10.61 -9.17
N THR A 175 -5.36 -9.34 -9.34
CA THR A 175 -6.07 -8.45 -10.25
C THR A 175 -5.84 -8.83 -11.71
N SER A 176 -4.72 -9.49 -12.03
CA SER A 176 -4.42 -10.03 -13.36
C SER A 176 -5.50 -11.02 -13.83
N TYR A 177 -5.96 -11.91 -12.93
CA TYR A 177 -7.09 -12.80 -13.24
C TYR A 177 -8.33 -12.02 -13.66
N GLN A 178 -8.69 -10.97 -12.89
CA GLN A 178 -9.85 -10.14 -13.21
C GLN A 178 -9.63 -9.33 -14.49
N ALA A 179 -8.42 -8.82 -14.73
CA ALA A 179 -8.05 -8.10 -15.93
C ALA A 179 -8.21 -8.97 -17.18
N VAL A 180 -7.79 -10.24 -17.13
CA VAL A 180 -8.00 -11.20 -18.22
C VAL A 180 -9.48 -11.38 -18.52
N LEU A 181 -10.31 -11.59 -17.49
CA LEU A 181 -11.75 -11.78 -17.68
C LEU A 181 -12.44 -10.54 -18.27
N ASP A 182 -12.07 -9.34 -17.82
CA ASP A 182 -12.76 -8.11 -18.18
C ASP A 182 -12.26 -7.47 -19.48
N GLN A 183 -10.95 -7.59 -19.77
CA GLN A 183 -10.33 -6.91 -20.91
C GLN A 183 -10.10 -7.84 -22.11
N ILE A 184 -9.59 -9.05 -21.87
CA ILE A 184 -9.33 -10.05 -22.94
C ILE A 184 -10.61 -10.82 -23.27
N LYS A 185 -11.41 -11.17 -22.26
CA LYS A 185 -12.64 -11.97 -22.40
C LYS A 185 -12.39 -13.30 -23.11
N PRO A 186 -11.51 -14.14 -22.57
CA PRO A 186 -11.08 -15.35 -23.25
C PRO A 186 -12.24 -16.33 -23.45
N SER A 187 -12.17 -17.13 -24.53
CA SER A 187 -13.18 -18.17 -24.85
C SER A 187 -13.20 -19.30 -23.83
N LYS A 188 -12.09 -19.51 -23.10
CA LYS A 188 -11.96 -20.48 -22.01
C LYS A 188 -11.48 -19.78 -20.76
N GLN A 189 -11.85 -20.29 -19.58
CA GLN A 189 -11.36 -19.77 -18.31
C GLN A 189 -9.83 -19.80 -18.27
N PRO A 190 -9.19 -18.75 -17.72
CA PRO A 190 -7.74 -18.75 -17.50
C PRO A 190 -7.31 -19.92 -16.63
N ASN A 191 -6.10 -20.42 -16.88
CA ASN A 191 -5.46 -21.39 -16.01
C ASN A 191 -4.95 -20.68 -14.77
N VAL A 192 -5.38 -21.11 -13.59
CA VAL A 192 -5.04 -20.46 -12.33
C VAL A 192 -3.97 -21.26 -11.61
N PHE A 193 -2.89 -20.59 -11.23
CA PHE A 193 -1.72 -21.16 -10.55
C PHE A 193 -1.57 -20.60 -9.14
N SER A 194 -0.95 -21.36 -8.26
CA SER A 194 -0.69 -20.91 -6.90
C SER A 194 0.42 -19.86 -6.83
N THR A 195 1.42 -19.97 -7.69
CA THR A 195 2.57 -19.06 -7.74
C THR A 195 2.92 -18.68 -9.18
N THR A 196 3.60 -17.55 -9.36
CA THR A 196 4.17 -17.14 -10.66
C THR A 196 5.21 -18.14 -11.18
N LYS A 197 5.92 -18.85 -10.30
CA LYS A 197 6.85 -19.92 -10.70
C LYS A 197 6.13 -21.08 -11.39
N ASP A 198 4.92 -21.42 -10.93
CA ASP A 198 4.12 -22.48 -11.56
C ASP A 198 3.64 -22.03 -12.96
N GLU A 199 3.28 -20.74 -13.12
CA GLU A 199 2.93 -20.16 -14.43
C GLU A 199 4.11 -20.24 -15.40
N VAL A 200 5.31 -19.86 -14.97
CA VAL A 200 6.55 -19.96 -15.78
C VAL A 200 6.79 -21.40 -16.21
N THR A 201 6.64 -22.34 -15.30
CA THR A 201 6.81 -23.77 -15.61
C THR A 201 5.77 -24.22 -16.64
N ALA A 202 4.52 -23.82 -16.51
CA ALA A 202 3.45 -24.16 -17.45
C ALA A 202 3.68 -23.54 -18.83
N LEU A 203 4.16 -22.29 -18.90
CA LEU A 203 4.52 -21.62 -20.17
C LEU A 203 5.65 -22.34 -20.89
N ARG A 204 6.73 -22.64 -20.17
CA ARG A 204 7.92 -23.36 -20.72
C ARG A 204 7.57 -24.75 -21.22
N ASN A 205 6.62 -25.42 -20.58
CA ASN A 205 6.12 -26.75 -20.98
C ASN A 205 5.03 -26.70 -22.08
N GLY A 206 4.66 -25.51 -22.56
CA GLY A 206 3.61 -25.36 -23.57
C GLY A 206 2.19 -25.73 -23.07
N GLN A 207 1.98 -25.74 -21.77
CA GLN A 207 0.67 -25.98 -21.14
C GLN A 207 -0.23 -24.75 -21.23
N ILE A 208 0.37 -23.56 -21.21
CA ILE A 208 -0.25 -22.26 -21.47
C ILE A 208 0.49 -21.55 -22.61
N ASP A 209 -0.17 -20.57 -23.23
CA ASP A 209 0.34 -19.80 -24.36
C ASP A 209 0.86 -18.43 -23.92
N ALA A 210 0.34 -17.91 -22.82
CA ALA A 210 0.70 -16.60 -22.30
C ALA A 210 0.53 -16.53 -20.78
N ILE A 211 1.35 -15.69 -20.12
CA ILE A 211 1.20 -15.25 -18.73
C ILE A 211 0.72 -13.80 -18.73
N VAL A 212 -0.23 -13.47 -17.87
CA VAL A 212 -0.65 -12.09 -17.58
C VAL A 212 -0.33 -11.75 -16.14
N THR A 213 0.52 -10.75 -15.95
CA THR A 213 0.91 -10.23 -14.63
C THR A 213 1.35 -8.77 -14.75
N ASP A 214 1.79 -8.16 -13.65
CA ASP A 214 2.25 -6.78 -13.62
C ASP A 214 3.47 -6.54 -14.51
N LEU A 215 3.50 -5.41 -15.20
CA LEU A 215 4.54 -5.10 -16.18
C LEU A 215 5.97 -5.25 -15.65
N PRO A 216 6.37 -4.76 -14.45
CA PRO A 216 7.74 -4.98 -13.96
C PRO A 216 8.07 -6.46 -13.72
N THR A 217 7.08 -7.26 -13.31
CA THR A 217 7.23 -8.71 -13.15
C THR A 217 7.47 -9.37 -14.51
N VAL A 218 6.72 -8.98 -15.55
CA VAL A 218 6.91 -9.51 -16.91
C VAL A 218 8.34 -9.25 -17.41
N PHE A 219 8.92 -8.08 -17.13
CA PHE A 219 10.32 -7.80 -17.48
C PHE A 219 11.32 -8.76 -16.83
N TYR A 220 11.14 -9.02 -15.54
CA TYR A 220 11.97 -10.00 -14.85
C TYR A 220 11.80 -11.40 -15.43
N LEU A 221 10.55 -11.83 -15.65
CA LEU A 221 10.28 -13.16 -16.23
C LEU A 221 10.91 -13.33 -17.61
N ALA A 222 10.78 -12.35 -18.49
CA ALA A 222 11.36 -12.37 -19.82
C ALA A 222 12.90 -12.33 -19.81
N GLY A 223 13.49 -11.58 -18.86
CA GLY A 223 14.94 -11.40 -18.78
C GLY A 223 15.70 -12.48 -18.03
N ALA A 224 15.05 -13.17 -17.09
CA ALA A 224 15.73 -14.08 -16.16
C ALA A 224 15.11 -15.48 -16.06
N GLU A 225 13.81 -15.62 -16.23
CA GLU A 225 13.11 -16.87 -15.93
C GLU A 225 12.61 -17.61 -17.18
N VAL A 226 12.28 -16.90 -18.26
CA VAL A 226 11.71 -17.50 -19.46
C VAL A 226 12.66 -17.30 -20.63
N GLU A 227 13.43 -18.34 -20.96
CA GLU A 227 14.26 -18.34 -22.17
C GLU A 227 13.36 -18.10 -23.39
N ASN A 228 13.75 -17.17 -24.26
CA ASN A 228 12.95 -16.70 -25.39
C ASN A 228 11.58 -16.10 -24.99
N GLY A 229 11.49 -15.50 -23.80
CA GLY A 229 10.30 -14.78 -23.35
C GLY A 229 10.11 -13.48 -24.14
N GLU A 230 8.93 -13.30 -24.75
CA GLU A 230 8.52 -12.13 -25.53
C GLU A 230 7.48 -11.32 -24.79
N ILE A 231 7.77 -10.04 -24.50
CA ILE A 231 6.82 -9.10 -23.90
C ILE A 231 5.96 -8.52 -25.01
N VAL A 232 4.76 -9.00 -25.17
CA VAL A 232 3.88 -8.63 -26.28
C VAL A 232 3.35 -7.18 -26.13
N GLY A 233 3.02 -6.78 -24.90
CA GLY A 233 2.51 -5.46 -24.65
C GLY A 233 1.89 -5.30 -23.25
N GLN A 234 1.47 -4.07 -22.94
CA GLN A 234 0.85 -3.71 -21.68
C GLN A 234 -0.57 -3.19 -21.87
N PHE A 235 -1.36 -3.22 -20.79
CA PHE A 235 -2.73 -2.69 -20.77
C PHE A 235 -3.16 -2.32 -19.35
N GLY A 236 -4.10 -1.38 -19.23
CA GLY A 236 -4.66 -0.99 -17.92
C GLY A 236 -5.60 -2.05 -17.36
N TYR A 237 -5.70 -2.12 -16.03
CA TYR A 237 -6.57 -3.07 -15.32
C TYR A 237 -8.06 -2.76 -15.52
N ALA A 238 -8.64 -1.89 -14.71
CA ALA A 238 -10.06 -1.59 -14.72
C ALA A 238 -10.40 -0.45 -15.69
N GLY A 239 -11.22 -0.75 -16.71
CA GLY A 239 -11.59 0.27 -17.70
C GLY A 239 -10.41 0.85 -18.51
N GLY A 240 -9.24 0.21 -18.45
CA GLY A 240 -8.00 0.67 -19.08
C GLY A 240 -7.16 1.61 -18.21
N THR A 241 -7.45 1.72 -16.91
CA THR A 241 -6.63 2.52 -15.99
C THR A 241 -5.55 1.66 -15.33
N PRO A 242 -4.36 2.22 -15.06
CA PRO A 242 -3.32 1.52 -14.30
C PRO A 242 -3.77 1.21 -12.86
N GLU A 243 -3.18 0.17 -12.30
CA GLU A 243 -3.39 -0.21 -10.91
C GLU A 243 -2.55 0.64 -9.96
N LYS A 244 -3.05 0.80 -8.74
CA LYS A 244 -2.32 1.50 -7.67
C LYS A 244 -1.99 0.51 -6.57
N PHE A 245 -0.72 0.29 -6.29
CA PHE A 245 -0.27 -0.52 -5.18
C PHE A 245 -0.21 0.28 -3.89
N GLY A 246 -0.72 -0.29 -2.81
CA GLY A 246 -0.68 0.30 -1.47
C GLY A 246 -0.11 -0.69 -0.45
N LEU A 247 0.50 -0.17 0.60
CA LEU A 247 0.81 -0.99 1.77
C LEU A 247 -0.51 -1.42 2.40
N LEU A 248 -0.66 -2.72 2.61
CA LEU A 248 -1.83 -3.30 3.23
C LEU A 248 -1.66 -3.35 4.74
N LEU A 249 -2.63 -2.87 5.50
CA LEU A 249 -2.61 -2.86 6.95
C LEU A 249 -3.81 -3.65 7.52
N PRO A 250 -3.73 -4.09 8.78
CA PRO A 250 -4.90 -4.64 9.47
C PRO A 250 -6.08 -3.68 9.40
N LYS A 251 -7.29 -4.21 9.31
CA LYS A 251 -8.51 -3.36 9.26
C LYS A 251 -8.63 -2.50 10.51
N ASN A 252 -8.93 -1.21 10.32
CA ASN A 252 -8.98 -0.18 11.36
C ASN A 252 -7.62 0.02 12.09
N SER A 253 -6.53 -0.16 11.39
CA SER A 253 -5.20 0.07 11.94
C SER A 253 -5.03 1.55 12.34
N GLY A 254 -4.76 1.80 13.61
CA GLY A 254 -4.39 3.12 14.11
C GLY A 254 -3.06 3.65 13.55
N TYR A 255 -2.30 2.79 12.84
CA TYR A 255 -1.00 3.14 12.27
C TYR A 255 -1.07 3.57 10.79
N THR A 256 -2.23 3.42 10.12
CA THR A 256 -2.42 3.79 8.72
C THR A 256 -2.06 5.24 8.42
N SER A 257 -2.44 6.18 9.31
CA SER A 257 -2.11 7.60 9.14
C SER A 257 -0.60 7.87 9.21
N CYS A 258 0.14 7.13 10.03
CA CYS A 258 1.60 7.25 10.15
C CYS A 258 2.30 6.74 8.88
N VAL A 259 1.85 5.59 8.37
CA VAL A 259 2.35 5.04 7.10
C VAL A 259 2.09 6.01 5.94
N ASN A 260 0.91 6.62 5.88
CA ASN A 260 0.59 7.62 4.87
C ASN A 260 1.50 8.85 4.96
N GLN A 261 1.74 9.40 6.16
CA GLN A 261 2.67 10.50 6.37
C GLN A 261 4.09 10.15 5.91
N ALA A 262 4.56 8.92 6.20
CA ALA A 262 5.85 8.44 5.74
C ALA A 262 5.92 8.40 4.20
N LEU A 263 4.92 7.82 3.54
CA LEU A 263 4.86 7.76 2.07
C LEU A 263 4.76 9.15 1.43
N ASP A 264 4.00 10.08 2.03
CA ASP A 264 3.90 11.45 1.53
C ASP A 264 5.23 12.18 1.64
N ALA A 265 5.98 11.99 2.73
CA ALA A 265 7.33 12.53 2.90
C ALA A 265 8.30 11.93 1.87
N LEU A 266 8.25 10.61 1.61
CA LEU A 266 9.09 9.94 0.60
C LEU A 266 8.75 10.36 -0.84
N ARG A 267 7.50 10.74 -1.08
CA ARG A 267 7.07 11.29 -2.37
C ARG A 267 7.59 12.72 -2.53
N ALA A 268 7.43 13.53 -1.49
CA ALA A 268 7.83 14.95 -1.50
C ALA A 268 9.35 15.12 -1.65
N ASP A 269 10.17 14.26 -1.04
CA ASP A 269 11.63 14.32 -1.13
C ASP A 269 12.20 13.57 -2.36
N GLY A 270 11.34 13.03 -3.23
CA GLY A 270 11.71 12.33 -4.46
C GLY A 270 12.26 10.92 -4.25
N THR A 271 12.23 10.37 -3.02
CA THR A 271 12.75 9.03 -2.75
C THR A 271 11.99 7.96 -3.51
N LEU A 272 10.64 8.01 -3.56
CA LEU A 272 9.85 7.03 -4.32
C LEU A 272 10.20 7.07 -5.82
N ALA A 273 10.36 8.25 -6.41
CA ALA A 273 10.73 8.39 -7.82
C ALA A 273 12.13 7.82 -8.08
N ARG A 274 13.10 8.09 -7.21
CA ARG A 274 14.46 7.55 -7.31
C ARG A 274 14.48 6.03 -7.20
N LEU A 275 13.75 5.45 -6.26
CA LEU A 275 13.66 3.98 -6.10
C LEU A 275 12.98 3.34 -7.32
N THR A 276 11.92 3.96 -7.87
CA THR A 276 11.28 3.51 -9.11
C THR A 276 12.28 3.49 -10.26
N THR A 277 13.03 4.57 -10.47
CA THR A 277 14.05 4.62 -11.52
C THR A 277 15.15 3.57 -11.30
N GLN A 278 15.59 3.40 -10.07
CA GLN A 278 16.67 2.46 -9.74
C GLN A 278 16.31 0.99 -10.02
N TRP A 279 15.08 0.60 -9.71
CA TRP A 279 14.69 -0.81 -9.72
C TRP A 279 13.75 -1.20 -10.85
N LEU A 280 12.96 -0.25 -11.39
CA LEU A 280 11.87 -0.53 -12.33
C LEU A 280 12.02 0.21 -13.67
N SER A 281 13.17 0.81 -13.98
CA SER A 281 13.38 1.62 -15.19
C SER A 281 13.28 0.82 -16.50
N ALA A 282 13.48 -0.49 -16.47
CA ALA A 282 13.37 -1.36 -17.64
C ALA A 282 11.95 -1.36 -18.26
N SER A 283 10.90 -1.01 -17.47
CA SER A 283 9.49 -1.10 -17.90
C SER A 283 8.97 0.06 -18.76
N ALA A 284 9.83 0.99 -19.22
CA ALA A 284 9.40 2.29 -19.76
C ALA A 284 8.89 2.30 -21.23
N ASN A 285 9.11 1.27 -22.06
CA ASN A 285 8.87 1.32 -23.52
C ASN A 285 8.09 0.13 -24.10
N VAL A 286 7.18 -0.45 -23.34
CA VAL A 286 6.35 -1.56 -23.83
C VAL A 286 5.12 -1.00 -24.56
N PRO A 287 4.78 -1.52 -25.77
CA PRO A 287 3.63 -1.04 -26.51
C PRO A 287 2.32 -1.30 -25.76
N GLU A 288 1.37 -0.36 -25.89
CA GLU A 288 0.05 -0.53 -25.34
C GLU A 288 -0.81 -1.40 -26.30
N LEU A 289 -1.40 -2.47 -25.75
CA LEU A 289 -2.30 -3.35 -26.50
C LEU A 289 -3.69 -2.71 -26.63
N LYS A 290 -4.16 -2.60 -27.85
CA LYS A 290 -5.52 -2.11 -28.14
C LYS A 290 -6.57 -3.12 -27.68
N ARG A 291 -7.75 -2.64 -27.33
CA ARG A 291 -8.92 -3.48 -27.08
C ARG A 291 -9.48 -4.11 -28.34
#